data_947dba1ab1ffc04fa74aa74090e9b0c2
#
_entry.id   947dba1ab1ffc04fa74aa74090e9b0c2
#
_cell.length_a   1.000
_cell.length_b   1.000
_cell.length_c   1.000
_cell.angle_alpha   90.00
_cell.angle_beta   90.00
_cell.angle_gamma   90.00
#
_symmetry.space_group_name_H-M   'P 1'
#
loop_
_entity.id
_entity.type
_entity.pdbx_description
1 polymer ?
#
loop_
_entity_poly.entity_id
_entity_poly.type
_entity_poly.pdbx_seq_one_letter_code
_entity_poly.pdbx_strand_id
1 'polypeptide(L)'
;SDSEVWTGAAREVEAALRTLPGLGSVSSTASLLQPEVIITPDPARAADLGVTTVDIATAARIATSGDFVQRLAKLNLAERQIPIRVQVAERALGDVALLSMLRVPTRDGSVPLSSVASISEGSGPAQIDRLNRERNIRVTAELNGQPVGTVLKAVQALPALRNLPPGVRVLPSGDAEALGELLFGFAMSILAGLVSIYVVLLLLFGSASQPWVILAAVPLCGAGAFGGLLLTGHALSLPSLIGLLMLTGVATKNSILIVDYAIIGERDQGLSRREAILEACRKRARPVIMTTVAMGAGMLPIAL
;
A
#
# COMPACT_ATOMS: atom_id res chain seq x y z
N SER A 1 -21.28 3.38 19.43
CA SER A 1 -20.24 2.34 19.61
C SER A 1 -18.98 2.76 18.85
N ASP A 2 -17.82 2.23 19.23
CA ASP A 2 -16.53 2.57 18.60
C ASP A 2 -16.54 2.41 17.06
N SER A 3 -17.35 1.48 16.56
CA SER A 3 -17.51 1.22 15.12
C SER A 3 -18.07 2.43 14.35
N GLU A 4 -19.00 3.17 14.91
CA GLU A 4 -19.61 4.35 14.25
C GLU A 4 -18.64 5.52 14.20
N VAL A 5 -17.82 5.69 15.25
CA VAL A 5 -16.81 6.74 15.32
C VAL A 5 -15.77 6.55 14.21
N TRP A 6 -15.29 5.33 14.00
CA TRP A 6 -14.28 5.04 12.97
C TRP A 6 -14.85 5.15 11.55
N THR A 7 -16.08 4.67 11.38
CA THR A 7 -16.77 4.79 10.08
C THR A 7 -17.05 6.26 9.75
N GLY A 8 -17.41 7.07 10.74
CA GLY A 8 -17.58 8.51 10.59
C GLY A 8 -16.29 9.21 10.18
N ALA A 9 -15.19 8.94 10.89
CA ALA A 9 -13.87 9.48 10.57
C ALA A 9 -13.40 9.08 9.16
N ALA A 10 -13.63 7.82 8.76
CA ALA A 10 -13.27 7.36 7.41
C ALA A 10 -14.08 8.06 6.31
N ARG A 11 -15.36 8.31 6.53
CA ARG A 11 -16.20 9.07 5.58
C ARG A 11 -15.77 10.53 5.48
N GLU A 12 -15.38 11.14 6.60
CA GLU A 12 -14.84 12.51 6.59
C GLU A 12 -13.53 12.60 5.78
N VAL A 13 -12.63 11.63 5.98
CA VAL A 13 -11.39 11.53 5.19
C VAL A 13 -11.69 11.29 3.72
N GLU A 14 -12.63 10.39 3.40
CA GLU A 14 -13.06 10.13 2.01
C GLU A 14 -13.61 11.40 1.35
N ALA A 15 -14.48 12.12 2.06
CA ALA A 15 -15.05 13.39 1.56
C ALA A 15 -13.97 14.45 1.36
N ALA A 16 -13.02 14.57 2.29
CA ALA A 16 -11.90 15.49 2.17
C ALA A 16 -10.96 15.14 0.99
N LEU A 17 -10.71 13.85 0.75
CA LEU A 17 -9.91 13.40 -0.40
C LEU A 17 -10.58 13.74 -1.73
N ARG A 18 -11.90 13.64 -1.83
CA ARG A 18 -12.65 14.00 -3.03
C ARG A 18 -12.56 15.49 -3.38
N THR A 19 -12.20 16.35 -2.43
CA THR A 19 -12.00 17.79 -2.69
C THR A 19 -10.62 18.12 -3.24
N LEU A 20 -9.65 17.18 -3.19
CA LEU A 20 -8.32 17.41 -3.71
C LEU A 20 -8.31 17.37 -5.24
N PRO A 21 -7.77 18.43 -5.90
CA PRO A 21 -7.68 18.45 -7.35
C PRO A 21 -6.66 17.42 -7.84
N GLY A 22 -6.99 16.75 -8.95
CA GLY A 22 -6.10 15.81 -9.60
C GLY A 22 -6.17 14.37 -9.09
N LEU A 23 -7.05 14.07 -8.12
CA LEU A 23 -7.43 12.71 -7.80
C LEU A 23 -8.55 12.23 -8.73
N GLY A 24 -8.51 10.95 -9.08
CA GLY A 24 -9.58 10.26 -9.78
C GLY A 24 -10.64 9.73 -8.82
N SER A 25 -11.04 8.47 -9.01
CA SER A 25 -12.02 7.81 -8.15
C SER A 25 -11.49 7.65 -6.72
N VAL A 26 -12.30 8.07 -5.74
CA VAL A 26 -12.02 7.85 -4.31
C VAL A 26 -13.08 6.90 -3.77
N SER A 27 -12.63 5.78 -3.21
CA SER A 27 -13.49 4.75 -2.63
C SER A 27 -13.02 4.37 -1.22
N SER A 28 -13.97 3.92 -0.39
CA SER A 28 -13.70 3.50 0.98
C SER A 28 -14.41 2.18 1.27
N THR A 29 -13.75 1.29 2.01
CA THR A 29 -14.41 0.08 2.52
C THR A 29 -15.50 0.40 3.56
N ALA A 30 -15.48 1.59 4.16
CA ALA A 30 -16.55 2.07 5.03
C ALA A 30 -17.85 2.41 4.28
N SER A 31 -17.74 2.72 3.00
CA SER A 31 -18.88 3.07 2.13
C SER A 31 -19.51 1.84 1.49
N LEU A 32 -18.89 0.67 1.60
CA LEU A 32 -19.43 -0.59 1.11
C LEU A 32 -20.48 -1.10 2.10
N LEU A 33 -21.69 -0.64 1.91
CA LEU A 33 -22.85 -1.09 2.69
C LEU A 33 -23.62 -2.15 1.90
N GLN A 34 -24.03 -3.20 2.59
CA GLN A 34 -24.87 -4.24 2.04
C GLN A 34 -26.22 -4.21 2.71
N PRO A 35 -27.34 -4.19 1.97
CA PRO A 35 -28.66 -4.31 2.58
C PRO A 35 -28.77 -5.66 3.30
N GLU A 36 -29.30 -5.61 4.50
CA GLU A 36 -29.51 -6.79 5.35
C GLU A 36 -30.90 -6.79 5.95
N VAL A 37 -31.42 -7.98 6.22
CA VAL A 37 -32.66 -8.15 6.95
C VAL A 37 -32.32 -8.48 8.40
N ILE A 38 -32.76 -7.64 9.32
CA ILE A 38 -32.54 -7.81 10.76
C ILE A 38 -33.76 -8.43 11.36
N ILE A 39 -33.58 -9.61 11.96
CA ILE A 39 -34.62 -10.32 12.71
C ILE A 39 -34.33 -10.18 14.20
N THR A 40 -35.16 -9.44 14.90
CA THR A 40 -35.02 -9.19 16.34
C THR A 40 -36.09 -10.01 17.10
N PRO A 41 -35.69 -11.10 17.79
CA PRO A 41 -36.64 -11.88 18.60
C PRO A 41 -37.28 -11.06 19.70
N ASP A 42 -38.59 -11.28 19.96
CA ASP A 42 -39.29 -10.81 21.13
C ASP A 42 -39.26 -11.91 22.21
N PRO A 43 -38.44 -11.77 23.27
CA PRO A 43 -38.26 -12.85 24.26
C PRO A 43 -39.55 -13.20 25.02
N ALA A 44 -40.42 -12.22 25.26
CA ALA A 44 -41.66 -12.44 26.00
C ALA A 44 -42.65 -13.29 25.18
N ARG A 45 -42.90 -12.85 23.93
CA ARG A 45 -43.83 -13.57 23.04
C ARG A 45 -43.26 -14.93 22.63
N ALA A 46 -41.95 -15.06 22.45
CA ALA A 46 -41.30 -16.32 22.13
C ALA A 46 -41.44 -17.32 23.28
N ALA A 47 -41.27 -16.88 24.54
CA ALA A 47 -41.47 -17.72 25.72
C ALA A 47 -42.93 -18.20 25.87
N ASP A 48 -43.89 -17.31 25.69
CA ASP A 48 -45.32 -17.61 25.78
C ASP A 48 -45.74 -18.68 24.73
N LEU A 49 -45.16 -18.64 23.56
CA LEU A 49 -45.43 -19.59 22.45
C LEU A 49 -44.51 -20.81 22.47
N GLY A 50 -43.60 -20.93 23.42
CA GLY A 50 -42.66 -22.02 23.55
C GLY A 50 -41.62 -22.09 22.42
N VAL A 51 -41.26 -20.94 21.84
CA VAL A 51 -40.26 -20.81 20.77
C VAL A 51 -38.94 -20.35 21.36
N THR A 52 -37.86 -20.96 20.97
CA THR A 52 -36.52 -20.54 21.35
C THR A 52 -35.90 -19.66 20.27
N THR A 53 -34.91 -18.83 20.65
CA THR A 53 -34.11 -18.04 19.67
C THR A 53 -33.37 -18.93 18.68
N VAL A 54 -33.03 -20.17 19.08
CA VAL A 54 -32.39 -21.15 18.21
C VAL A 54 -33.36 -21.63 17.13
N ASP A 55 -34.65 -21.81 17.46
CA ASP A 55 -35.68 -22.22 16.51
C ASP A 55 -35.90 -21.11 15.47
N ILE A 56 -35.98 -19.86 15.91
CA ILE A 56 -36.06 -18.67 15.02
C ILE A 56 -34.85 -18.63 14.09
N ALA A 57 -33.63 -18.70 14.64
CA ALA A 57 -32.40 -18.64 13.86
C ALA A 57 -32.29 -19.80 12.87
N THR A 58 -32.73 -21.00 13.29
CA THR A 58 -32.71 -22.22 12.43
C THR A 58 -33.72 -22.09 11.29
N ALA A 59 -34.92 -21.62 11.56
CA ALA A 59 -35.94 -21.42 10.54
C ALA A 59 -35.49 -20.35 9.52
N ALA A 60 -34.99 -19.23 9.99
CA ALA A 60 -34.47 -18.15 9.14
C ALA A 60 -33.30 -18.64 8.28
N ARG A 61 -32.35 -19.34 8.85
CA ARG A 61 -31.19 -19.88 8.12
C ARG A 61 -31.60 -20.90 7.05
N ILE A 62 -32.47 -21.82 7.37
CA ILE A 62 -32.94 -22.85 6.40
C ILE A 62 -33.69 -22.15 5.26
N ALA A 63 -34.50 -21.14 5.56
CA ALA A 63 -35.24 -20.42 4.55
C ALA A 63 -34.33 -19.62 3.61
N THR A 64 -33.28 -18.96 4.11
CA THR A 64 -32.41 -18.07 3.33
C THR A 64 -31.23 -18.79 2.70
N SER A 65 -30.49 -19.56 3.49
CA SER A 65 -29.22 -20.18 3.07
C SER A 65 -29.29 -21.69 2.86
N GLY A 66 -30.40 -22.33 3.28
CA GLY A 66 -30.54 -23.79 3.34
C GLY A 66 -29.87 -24.37 4.58
N ASP A 67 -30.05 -25.69 4.80
CA ASP A 67 -29.39 -26.38 5.91
C ASP A 67 -27.96 -26.82 5.56
N PHE A 68 -27.17 -27.16 6.58
CA PHE A 68 -25.80 -27.66 6.40
C PHE A 68 -25.81 -29.02 5.67
N VAL A 69 -24.85 -29.23 4.77
CA VAL A 69 -24.74 -30.47 3.96
C VAL A 69 -24.71 -31.74 4.83
N GLN A 70 -24.13 -31.66 6.03
CA GLN A 70 -24.04 -32.78 6.98
C GLN A 70 -25.39 -33.17 7.59
N ARG A 71 -26.34 -32.24 7.67
CA ARG A 71 -27.68 -32.42 8.26
C ARG A 71 -28.76 -32.71 7.22
N LEU A 72 -28.43 -32.52 5.93
CA LEU A 72 -29.40 -32.75 4.86
C LEU A 72 -29.81 -34.21 4.80
N ALA A 73 -31.11 -34.49 4.59
CA ALA A 73 -31.59 -35.76 4.18
C ALA A 73 -30.91 -36.18 2.87
N LYS A 74 -30.59 -37.47 2.75
CA LYS A 74 -29.89 -38.01 1.59
C LYS A 74 -30.76 -39.04 0.88
N LEU A 75 -30.86 -38.90 -0.43
CA LEU A 75 -31.41 -39.94 -1.28
C LEU A 75 -30.30 -40.95 -1.59
N ASN A 76 -30.49 -42.20 -1.15
CA ASN A 76 -29.53 -43.27 -1.42
C ASN A 76 -29.83 -43.90 -2.77
N LEU A 77 -28.96 -43.71 -3.74
CA LEU A 77 -28.92 -44.43 -4.99
C LEU A 77 -27.92 -45.58 -4.89
N ALA A 78 -28.00 -46.57 -5.81
CA ALA A 78 -27.11 -47.71 -5.80
C ALA A 78 -25.63 -47.37 -5.81
N GLU A 79 -25.24 -46.26 -6.49
CA GLU A 79 -23.85 -45.87 -6.69
C GLU A 79 -23.43 -44.63 -5.89
N ARG A 80 -24.39 -43.79 -5.40
CA ARG A 80 -24.09 -42.53 -4.71
C ARG A 80 -25.22 -42.04 -3.82
N GLN A 81 -24.88 -41.21 -2.85
CA GLN A 81 -25.83 -40.47 -2.03
C GLN A 81 -25.98 -39.03 -2.56
N ILE A 82 -27.23 -38.59 -2.74
CA ILE A 82 -27.55 -37.25 -3.21
C ILE A 82 -28.16 -36.48 -2.04
N PRO A 83 -27.60 -35.35 -1.59
CA PRO A 83 -28.19 -34.52 -0.55
C PRO A 83 -29.45 -33.82 -1.08
N ILE A 84 -30.53 -33.84 -0.29
CA ILE A 84 -31.78 -33.15 -0.61
C ILE A 84 -31.75 -31.80 0.08
N ARG A 85 -31.65 -30.70 -0.69
CA ARG A 85 -31.65 -29.34 -0.16
C ARG A 85 -33.06 -28.76 -0.28
N VAL A 86 -33.60 -28.33 0.85
CA VAL A 86 -34.87 -27.60 0.91
C VAL A 86 -34.54 -26.13 1.17
N GLN A 87 -35.06 -25.24 0.36
CA GLN A 87 -34.91 -23.80 0.51
C GLN A 87 -36.17 -23.09 -0.01
N VAL A 88 -36.39 -21.87 0.44
CA VAL A 88 -37.45 -21.01 -0.08
C VAL A 88 -37.16 -20.67 -1.54
N ALA A 89 -38.18 -20.53 -2.37
CA ALA A 89 -38.01 -20.17 -3.77
C ALA A 89 -37.31 -18.81 -3.88
N GLU A 90 -36.35 -18.67 -4.81
CA GLU A 90 -35.47 -17.51 -4.94
C GLU A 90 -36.23 -16.18 -5.07
N ARG A 91 -37.35 -16.20 -5.79
CA ARG A 91 -38.27 -15.05 -5.93
C ARG A 91 -38.91 -14.59 -4.62
N ALA A 92 -38.99 -15.45 -3.59
CA ALA A 92 -39.56 -15.12 -2.29
C ALA A 92 -38.48 -14.64 -1.28
N LEU A 93 -37.21 -14.82 -1.55
CA LEU A 93 -36.10 -14.34 -0.71
C LEU A 93 -35.93 -12.82 -0.73
N GLY A 94 -36.37 -12.16 -1.81
CA GLY A 94 -36.35 -10.70 -1.94
C GLY A 94 -37.53 -9.97 -1.30
N ASP A 95 -38.50 -10.70 -0.75
CA ASP A 95 -39.72 -10.12 -0.17
C ASP A 95 -39.77 -10.29 1.34
N VAL A 96 -39.57 -9.19 2.07
CA VAL A 96 -39.61 -9.16 3.55
C VAL A 96 -40.97 -9.58 4.08
N ALA A 97 -42.06 -9.31 3.36
CA ALA A 97 -43.42 -9.73 3.74
C ALA A 97 -43.54 -11.25 3.75
N LEU A 98 -42.97 -11.94 2.76
CA LEU A 98 -42.94 -13.42 2.72
C LEU A 98 -42.08 -14.01 3.82
N LEU A 99 -40.94 -13.37 4.15
CA LEU A 99 -40.13 -13.80 5.31
C LEU A 99 -40.87 -13.66 6.63
N SER A 100 -41.76 -12.68 6.79
CA SER A 100 -42.57 -12.51 7.99
C SER A 100 -43.58 -13.66 8.21
N MET A 101 -44.00 -14.32 7.14
CA MET A 101 -44.91 -15.47 7.16
C MET A 101 -44.20 -16.80 7.37
N LEU A 102 -42.87 -16.80 7.44
CA LEU A 102 -42.09 -18.02 7.66
C LEU A 102 -42.53 -18.70 8.95
N ARG A 103 -42.78 -20.00 8.89
CA ARG A 103 -43.25 -20.78 10.04
C ARG A 103 -42.09 -21.23 10.91
N VAL A 104 -42.16 -20.88 12.20
CA VAL A 104 -41.22 -21.29 13.24
C VAL A 104 -41.89 -22.43 14.05
N PRO A 105 -41.22 -23.56 14.28
CA PRO A 105 -41.78 -24.66 15.06
C PRO A 105 -41.98 -24.25 16.52
N THR A 106 -43.06 -24.69 17.11
CA THR A 106 -43.40 -24.59 18.54
C THR A 106 -43.66 -25.98 19.10
N ARG A 107 -43.90 -26.10 20.42
CA ARG A 107 -44.20 -27.38 21.03
C ARG A 107 -45.53 -27.98 20.52
N ASP A 108 -46.50 -27.14 20.18
CA ASP A 108 -47.84 -27.54 19.79
C ASP A 108 -48.15 -27.32 18.31
N GLY A 109 -47.12 -27.02 17.51
CA GLY A 109 -47.32 -26.80 16.09
C GLY A 109 -46.33 -25.83 15.47
N SER A 110 -46.76 -24.80 14.77
CA SER A 110 -45.91 -23.76 14.17
C SER A 110 -46.62 -22.43 14.16
N VAL A 111 -45.85 -21.33 14.38
CA VAL A 111 -46.36 -19.93 14.36
C VAL A 111 -45.61 -19.14 13.31
N PRO A 112 -46.22 -18.08 12.75
CA PRO A 112 -45.47 -17.17 11.83
C PRO A 112 -44.36 -16.43 12.56
N LEU A 113 -43.24 -16.18 11.89
CA LEU A 113 -42.08 -15.46 12.43
C LEU A 113 -42.43 -14.08 12.98
N SER A 114 -43.36 -13.36 12.33
CA SER A 114 -43.87 -12.07 12.77
C SER A 114 -44.56 -12.08 14.14
N SER A 115 -44.97 -13.25 14.64
CA SER A 115 -45.59 -13.38 16.00
C SER A 115 -44.53 -13.41 17.10
N VAL A 116 -43.28 -13.78 16.79
CA VAL A 116 -42.22 -13.99 17.80
C VAL A 116 -40.97 -13.13 17.55
N ALA A 117 -40.92 -12.38 16.43
CA ALA A 117 -39.81 -11.51 16.08
C ALA A 117 -40.29 -10.31 15.26
N SER A 118 -39.60 -9.18 15.38
CA SER A 118 -39.74 -8.04 14.49
C SER A 118 -38.71 -8.19 13.34
N ILE A 119 -39.12 -7.83 12.12
CA ILE A 119 -38.29 -7.88 10.93
C ILE A 119 -38.16 -6.45 10.41
N SER A 120 -36.93 -6.01 10.22
CA SER A 120 -36.63 -4.69 9.68
C SER A 120 -35.53 -4.78 8.63
N GLU A 121 -35.55 -3.87 7.69
CA GLU A 121 -34.46 -3.68 6.76
C GLU A 121 -33.37 -2.83 7.42
N GLY A 122 -32.13 -3.25 7.25
CA GLY A 122 -30.96 -2.56 7.74
C GLY A 122 -29.88 -2.48 6.68
N SER A 123 -28.79 -1.86 7.03
CA SER A 123 -27.58 -1.86 6.22
C SER A 123 -26.37 -2.12 7.10
N GLY A 124 -25.62 -3.16 6.76
CA GLY A 124 -24.39 -3.53 7.44
C GLY A 124 -23.16 -3.36 6.55
N PRO A 125 -21.96 -3.38 7.13
CA PRO A 125 -20.74 -3.36 6.36
C PRO A 125 -20.63 -4.65 5.55
N ALA A 126 -20.46 -4.54 4.23
CA ALA A 126 -20.29 -5.70 3.35
C ALA A 126 -19.03 -6.50 3.68
N GLN A 127 -18.01 -5.84 4.23
CA GLN A 127 -16.73 -6.42 4.57
C GLN A 127 -16.16 -5.78 5.84
N ILE A 128 -15.53 -6.56 6.69
CA ILE A 128 -14.81 -6.11 7.86
C ILE A 128 -13.35 -6.53 7.71
N ASP A 129 -12.51 -5.57 7.31
CA ASP A 129 -11.08 -5.79 7.18
C ASP A 129 -10.36 -5.66 8.53
N ARG A 130 -9.34 -6.47 8.72
CA ARG A 130 -8.44 -6.40 9.88
C ARG A 130 -6.98 -6.44 9.44
N LEU A 131 -6.20 -5.53 10.00
CA LEU A 131 -4.75 -5.50 9.87
C LEU A 131 -4.14 -5.72 11.27
N ASN A 132 -3.29 -6.71 11.42
CA ASN A 132 -2.69 -7.07 12.73
C ASN A 132 -3.74 -7.29 13.84
N ARG A 133 -4.90 -7.88 13.51
CA ARG A 133 -6.05 -8.13 14.40
C ARG A 133 -6.86 -6.89 14.77
N GLU A 134 -6.40 -5.69 14.48
CA GLU A 134 -7.14 -4.43 14.65
C GLU A 134 -8.05 -4.18 13.44
N ARG A 135 -9.19 -3.56 13.67
CA ARG A 135 -10.13 -3.21 12.60
C ARG A 135 -9.48 -2.16 11.68
N ASN A 136 -9.58 -2.36 10.39
CA ASN A 136 -9.00 -1.49 9.37
C ASN A 136 -10.08 -1.03 8.39
N ILE A 137 -10.03 0.25 8.04
CA ILE A 137 -10.83 0.83 6.95
C ILE A 137 -9.84 1.34 5.92
N ARG A 138 -9.97 0.86 4.69
CA ARG A 138 -9.11 1.26 3.58
C ARG A 138 -9.80 2.34 2.77
N VAL A 139 -9.12 3.46 2.59
CA VAL A 139 -9.53 4.52 1.66
C VAL A 139 -8.54 4.53 0.50
N THR A 140 -9.04 4.33 -0.69
CA THR A 140 -8.24 4.24 -1.93
C THR A 140 -8.60 5.40 -2.84
N ALA A 141 -7.59 6.06 -3.39
CA ALA A 141 -7.76 7.14 -4.37
C ALA A 141 -6.88 6.88 -5.59
N GLU A 142 -7.43 7.08 -6.78
CA GLU A 142 -6.67 7.01 -8.02
C GLU A 142 -5.91 8.31 -8.25
N LEU A 143 -4.64 8.19 -8.66
CA LEU A 143 -3.73 9.34 -8.77
C LEU A 143 -3.87 10.15 -10.06
N ASN A 144 -4.59 9.62 -11.04
CA ASN A 144 -4.86 10.25 -12.35
C ASN A 144 -3.60 10.92 -12.98
N GLY A 145 -2.47 10.18 -12.96
CA GLY A 145 -1.19 10.64 -13.49
C GLY A 145 -0.38 11.57 -12.56
N GLN A 146 -0.88 11.88 -11.39
CA GLN A 146 -0.16 12.69 -10.40
C GLN A 146 0.94 11.86 -9.69
N PRO A 147 2.12 12.46 -9.39
CA PRO A 147 3.14 11.76 -8.61
C PRO A 147 2.65 11.45 -7.19
N VAL A 148 2.84 10.19 -6.75
CA VAL A 148 2.44 9.71 -5.41
C VAL A 148 2.93 10.64 -4.29
N GLY A 149 4.19 11.09 -4.36
CA GLY A 149 4.79 11.95 -3.34
C GLY A 149 4.13 13.33 -3.21
N THR A 150 3.63 13.89 -4.31
CA THR A 150 2.91 15.18 -4.31
C THR A 150 1.55 15.02 -3.67
N VAL A 151 0.82 13.97 -4.07
CA VAL A 151 -0.49 13.66 -3.51
C VAL A 151 -0.39 13.31 -2.04
N LEU A 152 0.60 12.51 -1.63
CA LEU A 152 0.79 12.14 -0.24
C LEU A 152 1.01 13.36 0.68
N LYS A 153 1.79 14.35 0.22
CA LYS A 153 1.97 15.62 0.94
C LYS A 153 0.67 16.40 1.07
N ALA A 154 -0.13 16.48 0.01
CA ALA A 154 -1.43 17.14 0.03
C ALA A 154 -2.40 16.43 0.97
N VAL A 155 -2.43 15.10 0.95
CA VAL A 155 -3.25 14.26 1.84
C VAL A 155 -2.85 14.47 3.30
N GLN A 156 -1.55 14.44 3.64
CA GLN A 156 -1.07 14.67 5.01
C GLN A 156 -1.38 16.08 5.54
N ALA A 157 -1.58 17.05 4.65
CA ALA A 157 -1.95 18.41 5.02
C ALA A 157 -3.45 18.57 5.32
N LEU A 158 -4.29 17.57 5.01
CA LEU A 158 -5.73 17.64 5.22
C LEU A 158 -6.10 17.78 6.72
N PRO A 159 -6.98 18.71 7.08
CA PRO A 159 -7.46 18.87 8.46
C PRO A 159 -8.11 17.60 9.02
N ALA A 160 -8.82 16.84 8.19
CA ALA A 160 -9.47 15.58 8.56
C ALA A 160 -8.48 14.52 9.08
N LEU A 161 -7.23 14.54 8.62
CA LEU A 161 -6.19 13.62 9.10
C LEU A 161 -5.48 14.10 10.37
N ARG A 162 -5.57 15.40 10.68
CA ARG A 162 -4.97 15.98 11.89
C ARG A 162 -5.86 15.83 13.12
N ASN A 163 -7.18 15.77 12.91
CA ASN A 163 -8.20 15.74 13.97
C ASN A 163 -8.87 14.37 14.08
N LEU A 164 -8.10 13.30 13.99
CA LEU A 164 -8.63 11.94 14.10
C LEU A 164 -9.06 11.64 15.56
N PRO A 165 -10.12 10.86 15.74
CA PRO A 165 -10.54 10.41 17.07
C PRO A 165 -9.44 9.61 17.78
N PRO A 166 -9.40 9.64 19.14
CA PRO A 166 -8.43 8.86 19.88
C PRO A 166 -8.53 7.37 19.56
N GLY A 167 -7.38 6.73 19.34
CA GLY A 167 -7.31 5.31 18.95
C GLY A 167 -7.31 5.04 17.44
N VAL A 168 -7.55 6.06 16.60
CA VAL A 168 -7.45 5.93 15.13
C VAL A 168 -6.05 6.34 14.66
N ARG A 169 -5.43 5.48 13.86
CA ARG A 169 -4.12 5.74 13.24
C ARG A 169 -4.22 5.63 11.74
N VAL A 170 -3.55 6.52 11.02
CA VAL A 170 -3.39 6.43 9.57
C VAL A 170 -2.11 5.69 9.26
N LEU A 171 -2.24 4.63 8.47
CA LEU A 171 -1.11 3.88 7.96
C LEU A 171 -1.10 4.03 6.43
N PRO A 172 0.00 4.51 5.84
CA PRO A 172 0.15 4.46 4.40
C PRO A 172 0.14 3.01 3.95
N SER A 173 -0.52 2.73 2.83
CA SER A 173 -0.55 1.39 2.23
C SER A 173 -0.48 1.48 0.71
N GLY A 174 -0.17 0.37 0.04
CA GLY A 174 -0.03 0.32 -1.40
C GLY A 174 1.15 1.16 -1.91
N ASP A 175 0.94 1.97 -2.94
CA ASP A 175 2.01 2.75 -3.58
C ASP A 175 2.67 3.77 -2.65
N ALA A 176 1.93 4.29 -1.66
CA ALA A 176 2.48 5.22 -0.67
C ALA A 176 3.47 4.54 0.29
N GLU A 177 3.18 3.33 0.73
CA GLU A 177 4.06 2.49 1.55
C GLU A 177 5.27 2.05 0.73
N ALA A 178 5.04 1.51 -0.47
CA ALA A 178 6.08 1.05 -1.38
C ALA A 178 7.09 2.17 -1.71
N LEU A 179 6.61 3.41 -1.93
CA LEU A 179 7.50 4.55 -2.17
C LEU A 179 8.39 4.82 -0.96
N GLY A 180 7.86 4.78 0.26
CA GLY A 180 8.61 4.96 1.49
C GLY A 180 9.70 3.90 1.66
N GLU A 181 9.36 2.63 1.49
CA GLU A 181 10.30 1.51 1.56
C GLU A 181 11.39 1.59 0.49
N LEU A 182 11.02 1.92 -0.76
CA LEU A 182 11.96 2.10 -1.85
C LEU A 182 12.95 3.23 -1.55
N LEU A 183 12.48 4.41 -1.16
CA LEU A 183 13.36 5.54 -0.86
C LEU A 183 14.33 5.21 0.29
N PHE A 184 13.84 4.58 1.34
CA PHE A 184 14.69 4.14 2.46
C PHE A 184 15.70 3.07 2.03
N GLY A 185 15.25 2.05 1.28
CA GLY A 185 16.11 0.99 0.77
C GLY A 185 17.23 1.52 -0.13
N PHE A 186 16.89 2.44 -1.05
CA PHE A 186 17.90 3.08 -1.90
C PHE A 186 18.87 3.98 -1.12
N ALA A 187 18.40 4.75 -0.13
CA ALA A 187 19.25 5.56 0.73
C ALA A 187 20.25 4.69 1.50
N MET A 188 19.79 3.57 2.05
CA MET A 188 20.64 2.61 2.75
C MET A 188 21.64 1.93 1.80
N SER A 189 21.22 1.61 0.58
CA SER A 189 22.09 1.01 -0.44
C SER A 189 23.19 1.99 -0.88
N ILE A 190 22.86 3.27 -1.09
CA ILE A 190 23.84 4.30 -1.41
C ILE A 190 24.82 4.47 -0.26
N LEU A 191 24.34 4.54 0.99
CA LEU A 191 25.18 4.67 2.17
C LEU A 191 26.14 3.47 2.31
N ALA A 192 25.62 2.25 2.18
CA ALA A 192 26.44 1.04 2.22
C ALA A 192 27.48 1.01 1.11
N GLY A 193 27.10 1.44 -0.10
CA GLY A 193 28.01 1.58 -1.25
C GLY A 193 29.13 2.59 -0.97
N LEU A 194 28.80 3.76 -0.42
CA LEU A 194 29.79 4.80 -0.05
C LEU A 194 30.76 4.30 1.03
N VAL A 195 30.26 3.62 2.05
CA VAL A 195 31.09 3.02 3.10
C VAL A 195 32.04 1.96 2.50
N SER A 196 31.52 1.10 1.63
CA SER A 196 32.34 0.07 0.96
C SER A 196 33.43 0.71 0.10
N ILE A 197 33.08 1.73 -0.67
CA ILE A 197 34.07 2.48 -1.49
C ILE A 197 35.11 3.13 -0.58
N TYR A 198 34.71 3.76 0.53
CA TYR A 198 35.62 4.37 1.49
C TYR A 198 36.63 3.36 2.04
N VAL A 199 36.15 2.18 2.48
CA VAL A 199 37.00 1.11 3.01
C VAL A 199 38.00 0.61 1.96
N VAL A 200 37.54 0.36 0.73
CA VAL A 200 38.42 -0.09 -0.38
C VAL A 200 39.49 0.97 -0.67
N LEU A 201 39.09 2.25 -0.74
CA LEU A 201 40.05 3.34 -0.99
C LEU A 201 41.02 3.53 0.16
N LEU A 202 40.60 3.36 1.41
CA LEU A 202 41.46 3.40 2.58
C LEU A 202 42.54 2.32 2.51
N LEU A 203 42.17 1.11 2.11
CA LEU A 203 43.10 -0.01 1.93
C LEU A 203 44.06 0.22 0.75
N LEU A 204 43.55 0.82 -0.35
CA LEU A 204 44.33 1.05 -1.55
C LEU A 204 45.40 2.17 -1.37
N PHE A 205 44.99 3.28 -0.76
CA PHE A 205 45.86 4.46 -0.61
C PHE A 205 46.63 4.50 0.71
N GLY A 206 46.29 3.69 1.69
CA GLY A 206 46.92 3.68 3.02
C GLY A 206 46.77 5.00 3.79
N SER A 207 45.84 5.86 3.40
CA SER A 207 45.60 7.18 3.97
C SER A 207 44.13 7.45 4.13
N ALA A 208 43.70 7.96 5.27
CA ALA A 208 42.30 8.25 5.56
C ALA A 208 41.79 9.54 4.91
N SER A 209 42.67 10.45 4.50
CA SER A 209 42.29 11.75 3.91
C SER A 209 41.94 11.66 2.42
N GLN A 210 42.58 10.78 1.65
CA GLN A 210 42.41 10.66 0.22
C GLN A 210 40.99 10.18 -0.20
N PRO A 211 40.43 9.16 0.46
CA PRO A 211 39.04 8.74 0.18
C PRO A 211 38.02 9.87 0.32
N TRP A 212 38.17 10.76 1.28
CA TRP A 212 37.25 11.90 1.44
C TRP A 212 37.29 12.87 0.26
N VAL A 213 38.46 13.13 -0.32
CA VAL A 213 38.61 13.95 -1.50
C VAL A 213 37.91 13.32 -2.70
N ILE A 214 38.02 12.01 -2.87
CA ILE A 214 37.37 11.26 -3.96
C ILE A 214 35.85 11.27 -3.77
N LEU A 215 35.38 10.99 -2.57
CA LEU A 215 33.95 10.95 -2.25
C LEU A 215 33.28 12.33 -2.29
N ALA A 216 34.03 13.43 -2.16
CA ALA A 216 33.49 14.79 -2.32
C ALA A 216 32.88 15.08 -3.70
N ALA A 217 33.18 14.24 -4.72
CA ALA A 217 32.53 14.32 -6.02
C ALA A 217 31.08 13.83 -6.03
N VAL A 218 30.72 12.95 -5.08
CA VAL A 218 29.38 12.32 -5.05
C VAL A 218 28.24 13.32 -4.80
N PRO A 219 28.32 14.23 -3.80
CA PRO A 219 27.30 15.27 -3.61
C PRO A 219 27.13 16.15 -4.85
N LEU A 220 28.21 16.44 -5.54
CA LEU A 220 28.20 17.27 -6.78
C LEU A 220 27.44 16.57 -7.90
N CYS A 221 27.65 15.25 -8.07
CA CYS A 221 26.92 14.45 -9.03
C CYS A 221 25.43 14.34 -8.66
N GLY A 222 25.12 14.18 -7.38
CA GLY A 222 23.75 14.20 -6.89
C GLY A 222 23.05 15.52 -7.22
N ALA A 223 23.70 16.65 -7.00
CA ALA A 223 23.18 17.97 -7.36
C ALA A 223 22.88 18.08 -8.87
N GLY A 224 23.76 17.53 -9.72
CA GLY A 224 23.54 17.47 -11.16
C GLY A 224 22.34 16.61 -11.55
N ALA A 225 22.17 15.45 -10.92
CA ALA A 225 21.04 14.55 -11.18
C ALA A 225 19.69 15.17 -10.76
N PHE A 226 19.61 15.76 -9.56
CA PHE A 226 18.42 16.46 -9.11
C PHE A 226 18.13 17.71 -9.93
N GLY A 227 19.18 18.45 -10.35
CA GLY A 227 19.04 19.57 -11.27
C GLY A 227 18.47 19.14 -12.62
N GLY A 228 18.91 18.02 -13.17
CA GLY A 228 18.36 17.43 -14.39
C GLY A 228 16.88 17.07 -14.26
N LEU A 229 16.47 16.40 -13.16
CA LEU A 229 15.07 16.08 -12.89
C LEU A 229 14.19 17.32 -12.76
N LEU A 230 14.68 18.38 -12.11
CA LEU A 230 13.96 19.62 -12.00
C LEU A 230 13.78 20.34 -13.35
N LEU A 231 14.82 20.36 -14.18
CA LEU A 231 14.78 20.96 -15.52
C LEU A 231 13.83 20.24 -16.47
N THR A 232 13.75 18.92 -16.35
CA THR A 232 12.86 18.09 -17.17
C THR A 232 11.44 17.97 -16.61
N GLY A 233 11.19 18.47 -15.40
CA GLY A 233 9.88 18.39 -14.74
C GLY A 233 9.48 16.97 -14.33
N HIS A 234 10.42 16.04 -14.27
CA HIS A 234 10.14 14.66 -13.90
C HIS A 234 10.23 14.44 -12.39
N ALA A 235 9.30 13.64 -11.87
CA ALA A 235 9.31 13.24 -10.47
C ALA A 235 10.36 12.15 -10.22
N LEU A 236 10.80 12.05 -8.95
CA LEU A 236 11.67 10.97 -8.51
C LEU A 236 10.95 9.63 -8.65
N SER A 237 11.49 8.75 -9.47
CA SER A 237 10.94 7.44 -9.82
C SER A 237 11.98 6.34 -9.60
N LEU A 238 11.55 5.07 -9.63
CA LEU A 238 12.47 3.92 -9.51
C LEU A 238 13.63 3.98 -10.53
N PRO A 239 13.41 4.24 -11.83
CA PRO A 239 14.50 4.41 -12.78
C PRO A 239 15.47 5.55 -12.43
N SER A 240 14.97 6.68 -11.91
CA SER A 240 15.85 7.79 -11.51
C SER A 240 16.68 7.45 -10.26
N LEU A 241 16.16 6.65 -9.33
CA LEU A 241 16.92 6.15 -8.18
C LEU A 241 18.05 5.19 -8.62
N ILE A 242 17.74 4.29 -9.55
CA ILE A 242 18.75 3.39 -10.15
C ILE A 242 19.82 4.21 -10.87
N GLY A 243 19.42 5.22 -11.66
CA GLY A 243 20.32 6.13 -12.32
C GLY A 243 21.25 6.88 -11.36
N LEU A 244 20.72 7.35 -10.23
CA LEU A 244 21.50 8.02 -9.18
C LEU A 244 22.56 7.06 -8.56
N LEU A 245 22.18 5.82 -8.32
CA LEU A 245 23.11 4.81 -7.79
C LEU A 245 24.23 4.50 -8.80
N MET A 246 23.89 4.33 -10.06
CA MET A 246 24.88 4.12 -11.12
C MET A 246 25.80 5.34 -11.31
N LEU A 247 25.24 6.56 -11.25
CA LEU A 247 25.99 7.80 -11.37
C LEU A 247 27.02 7.95 -10.24
N THR A 248 26.68 7.54 -9.03
CA THR A 248 27.59 7.51 -7.88
C THR A 248 28.82 6.67 -8.16
N GLY A 249 28.66 5.47 -8.73
CA GLY A 249 29.75 4.57 -9.07
C GLY A 249 30.66 5.15 -10.15
N VAL A 250 30.09 5.76 -11.20
CA VAL A 250 30.84 6.38 -12.31
C VAL A 250 31.62 7.60 -11.86
N ALA A 251 30.99 8.47 -11.08
CA ALA A 251 31.64 9.65 -10.55
C ALA A 251 32.84 9.28 -9.66
N THR A 252 32.67 8.31 -8.80
CA THR A 252 33.74 7.80 -7.94
C THR A 252 34.90 7.24 -8.77
N LYS A 253 34.60 6.39 -9.79
CA LYS A 253 35.62 5.85 -10.71
C LYS A 253 36.43 6.95 -11.37
N ASN A 254 35.78 7.98 -11.91
CA ASN A 254 36.45 9.08 -12.59
C ASN A 254 37.32 9.89 -11.61
N SER A 255 36.84 10.12 -10.38
CA SER A 255 37.59 10.81 -9.34
C SER A 255 38.81 10.02 -8.88
N ILE A 256 38.69 8.69 -8.71
CA ILE A 256 39.81 7.81 -8.38
C ILE A 256 40.94 7.96 -9.41
N LEU A 257 40.61 7.89 -10.71
CA LEU A 257 41.59 7.96 -11.78
C LEU A 257 42.39 9.29 -11.84
N ILE A 258 41.73 10.39 -11.46
CA ILE A 258 42.38 11.71 -11.44
C ILE A 258 43.27 11.85 -10.21
N VAL A 259 42.75 11.46 -9.04
CA VAL A 259 43.48 11.58 -7.77
C VAL A 259 44.70 10.64 -7.73
N ASP A 260 44.53 9.39 -8.16
CA ASP A 260 45.63 8.43 -8.26
C ASP A 260 46.77 8.96 -9.15
N TYR A 261 46.42 9.50 -10.33
CA TYR A 261 47.40 10.08 -11.22
C TYR A 261 48.10 11.30 -10.67
N ALA A 262 47.38 12.15 -9.89
CA ALA A 262 47.97 13.30 -9.23
C ALA A 262 48.96 12.87 -8.13
N ILE A 263 48.64 11.82 -7.37
CA ILE A 263 49.51 11.26 -6.33
C ILE A 263 50.80 10.70 -6.93
N ILE A 264 50.70 9.97 -8.05
CA ILE A 264 51.86 9.45 -8.79
C ILE A 264 52.74 10.62 -9.28
N GLY A 265 52.16 11.70 -9.84
CA GLY A 265 52.88 12.87 -10.25
C GLY A 265 53.63 13.58 -9.12
N GLU A 266 53.04 13.70 -7.96
CA GLU A 266 53.65 14.28 -6.75
C GLU A 266 54.77 13.38 -6.23
N ARG A 267 54.53 12.05 -6.14
CA ARG A 267 55.46 11.08 -5.54
C ARG A 267 56.64 10.72 -6.42
N ASP A 268 56.38 10.38 -7.72
CA ASP A 268 57.38 9.79 -8.59
C ASP A 268 58.07 10.82 -9.49
N GLN A 269 57.38 11.92 -9.81
CA GLN A 269 57.93 12.99 -10.69
C GLN A 269 58.38 14.22 -9.92
N GLY A 270 58.16 14.29 -8.59
CA GLY A 270 58.56 15.40 -7.75
C GLY A 270 57.86 16.72 -8.09
N LEU A 271 56.70 16.65 -8.78
CA LEU A 271 55.94 17.86 -9.14
C LEU A 271 55.31 18.54 -7.91
N SER A 272 55.17 19.83 -7.98
CA SER A 272 54.38 20.52 -6.96
C SER A 272 52.90 20.03 -7.01
N ARG A 273 52.21 20.05 -5.87
CA ARG A 273 50.83 19.56 -5.76
C ARG A 273 49.90 20.17 -6.82
N ARG A 274 50.09 21.48 -7.11
CA ARG A 274 49.29 22.17 -8.12
C ARG A 274 49.60 21.70 -9.55
N GLU A 275 50.85 21.49 -9.84
CA GLU A 275 51.30 20.99 -11.16
C GLU A 275 50.88 19.57 -11.38
N ALA A 276 50.99 18.68 -10.37
CA ALA A 276 50.55 17.30 -10.42
C ALA A 276 49.04 17.20 -10.70
N ILE A 277 48.21 18.02 -10.06
CA ILE A 277 46.75 18.07 -10.30
C ILE A 277 46.46 18.58 -11.73
N LEU A 278 47.10 19.61 -12.20
CA LEU A 278 46.91 20.14 -13.55
C LEU A 278 47.29 19.13 -14.62
N GLU A 279 48.39 18.43 -14.39
CA GLU A 279 48.86 17.39 -15.33
C GLU A 279 47.94 16.16 -15.31
N ALA A 280 47.50 15.74 -14.15
CA ALA A 280 46.49 14.67 -14.01
C ALA A 280 45.22 15.03 -14.77
N CYS A 281 44.68 16.21 -14.60
CA CYS A 281 43.51 16.67 -15.33
C CYS A 281 43.74 16.69 -16.84
N ARG A 282 44.87 17.18 -17.30
CA ARG A 282 45.22 17.21 -18.74
C ARG A 282 45.26 15.80 -19.36
N LYS A 283 45.94 14.88 -18.70
CA LYS A 283 46.14 13.53 -19.24
C LYS A 283 44.88 12.67 -19.13
N ARG A 284 44.06 12.89 -18.09
CA ARG A 284 42.86 12.10 -17.85
C ARG A 284 41.57 12.72 -18.41
N ALA A 285 41.58 13.99 -18.84
CA ALA A 285 40.39 14.63 -19.41
C ALA A 285 39.79 13.86 -20.59
N ARG A 286 40.64 13.42 -21.55
CA ARG A 286 40.18 12.70 -22.75
C ARG A 286 39.52 11.35 -22.42
N PRO A 287 40.10 10.44 -21.62
CA PRO A 287 39.45 9.21 -21.20
C PRO A 287 38.17 9.41 -20.42
N VAL A 288 38.12 10.40 -19.50
CA VAL A 288 36.94 10.71 -18.70
C VAL A 288 35.78 11.21 -19.57
N ILE A 289 36.07 12.16 -20.49
CA ILE A 289 35.06 12.64 -21.45
C ILE A 289 34.52 11.53 -22.32
N MET A 290 35.42 10.67 -22.87
CA MET A 290 35.01 9.53 -23.70
C MET A 290 34.08 8.57 -22.96
N THR A 291 34.42 8.21 -21.71
CA THR A 291 33.58 7.30 -20.93
C THR A 291 32.24 7.96 -20.56
N THR A 292 32.22 9.23 -20.25
CA THR A 292 31.00 9.97 -19.91
C THR A 292 30.06 10.09 -21.11
N VAL A 293 30.61 10.43 -22.29
CA VAL A 293 29.82 10.53 -23.53
C VAL A 293 29.31 9.14 -23.96
N ALA A 294 30.15 8.10 -23.87
CA ALA A 294 29.75 6.74 -24.21
C ALA A 294 28.61 6.23 -23.32
N MET A 295 28.68 6.52 -22.02
CA MET A 295 27.60 6.16 -21.09
C MET A 295 26.32 6.96 -21.34
N GLY A 296 26.44 8.28 -21.55
CA GLY A 296 25.30 9.11 -21.91
C GLY A 296 24.59 8.63 -23.17
N ALA A 297 25.38 8.32 -24.22
CA ALA A 297 24.86 7.76 -25.46
C ALA A 297 24.22 6.37 -25.29
N GLY A 298 24.82 5.51 -24.44
CA GLY A 298 24.28 4.19 -24.14
C GLY A 298 22.98 4.22 -23.34
N MET A 299 22.75 5.27 -22.55
CA MET A 299 21.52 5.45 -21.78
C MET A 299 20.41 6.19 -22.54
N LEU A 300 20.74 6.84 -23.65
CA LEU A 300 19.79 7.62 -24.44
C LEU A 300 18.54 6.81 -24.88
N PRO A 301 18.67 5.54 -25.34
CA PRO A 301 17.51 4.74 -25.74
C PRO A 301 16.55 4.40 -24.59
N ILE A 302 17.04 4.46 -23.35
CA ILE A 302 16.21 4.20 -22.15
C ILE A 302 15.49 5.48 -21.70
N ALA A 303 16.06 6.65 -22.06
CA ALA A 303 15.52 7.95 -21.70
C ALA A 303 14.47 8.48 -22.69
N LEU A 304 14.47 7.95 -23.93
CA LEU A 304 13.49 8.25 -25.00
C LEU A 304 12.36 7.21 -25.03
#